data_45800391ca2948bcfdf7363fde4c785a
#
_entry.id   45800391ca2948bcfdf7363fde4c785a
#
_cell.length_a   1.000
_cell.length_b   1.000
_cell.length_c   1.000
_cell.angle_alpha   90.00
_cell.angle_beta   90.00
_cell.angle_gamma   90.00
#
_symmetry.space_group_name_H-M   'P 1'
#
loop_
_entity.id
_entity.type
_entity.pdbx_description
1 polymer ?
#
loop_
_entity_poly.entity_id
_entity_poly.type
_entity_poly.pdbx_seq_one_letter_code
_entity_poly.pdbx_strand_id
1 'polypeptide(L)'
;MFRRVAIIGLGLIGGSFAAALRRQGLAGTVVAGARSARTLEQGLALGLIDEGSQDLALAVRGADLVFVSTPVSAMETVLTKLAPGLSDRALVTDGGSVKTAVIDQARRALGAHFARFVPGHPIAGKEKSGGEAADAELYRRHRVILTPTADTDPEAARRGRALWTAIGAEVLSMAPEHHDQVLAETSHLPHLLAFSLVDTLARQGDSTEIFRYAAGGFRDFTRIAGSDPVMWHDIFRENRGAVLDALGLFRDGIDRFQRAIED
;
A
#
# COMPACT_ATOMS: atom_id res chain seq x y z
N MET A 1 10.68 -21.12 -0.90
CA MET A 1 11.71 -20.35 -0.19
C MET A 1 12.47 -19.51 -1.22
N PHE A 2 12.63 -18.20 -0.96
CA PHE A 2 13.41 -17.27 -1.76
C PHE A 2 14.82 -17.19 -1.15
N ARG A 3 15.85 -17.25 -1.98
CA ARG A 3 17.25 -17.17 -1.50
C ARG A 3 17.62 -15.76 -1.09
N ARG A 4 17.21 -14.78 -1.90
CA ARG A 4 17.46 -13.35 -1.65
C ARG A 4 16.19 -12.55 -1.96
N VAL A 5 15.74 -11.77 -1.00
CA VAL A 5 14.56 -10.91 -1.09
C VAL A 5 14.99 -9.46 -0.94
N ALA A 6 14.52 -8.59 -1.85
CA ALA A 6 14.71 -7.15 -1.74
C ALA A 6 13.39 -6.48 -1.32
N ILE A 7 13.45 -5.65 -0.30
CA ILE A 7 12.33 -4.83 0.19
C ILE A 7 12.65 -3.37 -0.16
N ILE A 8 11.84 -2.77 -1.00
CA ILE A 8 12.01 -1.37 -1.40
C ILE A 8 10.96 -0.52 -0.65
N GLY A 9 11.45 0.26 0.31
CA GLY A 9 10.60 0.94 1.28
C GLY A 9 10.41 0.13 2.56
N LEU A 10 11.09 0.54 3.65
CA LEU A 10 11.10 -0.15 4.94
C LEU A 10 10.23 0.61 5.97
N GLY A 11 8.96 0.87 5.60
CA GLY A 11 7.92 1.38 6.50
C GLY A 11 7.17 0.25 7.21
N LEU A 12 5.98 0.54 7.73
CA LEU A 12 5.11 -0.48 8.35
C LEU A 12 4.90 -1.69 7.41
N ILE A 13 4.49 -1.44 6.16
CA ILE A 13 4.16 -2.49 5.18
C ILE A 13 5.41 -3.29 4.80
N GLY A 14 6.48 -2.65 4.34
CA GLY A 14 7.71 -3.35 3.95
C GLY A 14 8.41 -4.04 5.11
N GLY A 15 8.46 -3.40 6.27
CA GLY A 15 9.03 -3.99 7.48
C GLY A 15 8.24 -5.20 7.96
N SER A 16 6.91 -5.13 7.96
CA SER A 16 6.05 -6.26 8.30
C SER A 16 6.19 -7.42 7.31
N PHE A 17 6.38 -7.11 6.01
CA PHE A 17 6.62 -8.13 5.00
C PHE A 17 7.96 -8.85 5.25
N ALA A 18 9.02 -8.11 5.54
CA ALA A 18 10.32 -8.68 5.92
C ALA A 18 10.20 -9.59 7.15
N ALA A 19 9.53 -9.09 8.22
CA ALA A 19 9.32 -9.84 9.45
C ALA A 19 8.49 -11.11 9.23
N ALA A 20 7.43 -11.05 8.42
CA ALA A 20 6.60 -12.19 8.09
C ALA A 20 7.36 -13.26 7.30
N LEU A 21 8.18 -12.86 6.31
CA LEU A 21 9.02 -13.79 5.55
C LEU A 21 10.04 -14.52 6.45
N ARG A 22 10.68 -13.80 7.37
CA ARG A 22 11.63 -14.39 8.33
C ARG A 22 10.93 -15.39 9.26
N ARG A 23 9.81 -14.98 9.84
CA ARG A 23 9.05 -15.83 10.75
C ARG A 23 8.60 -17.14 10.10
N GLN A 24 8.22 -17.10 8.82
CA GLN A 24 7.79 -18.28 8.08
C GLN A 24 8.95 -19.05 7.42
N GLY A 25 10.20 -18.63 7.60
CA GLY A 25 11.35 -19.26 6.96
C GLY A 25 11.32 -19.20 5.43
N LEU A 26 10.68 -18.17 4.85
CA LEU A 26 10.49 -18.04 3.41
C LEU A 26 11.63 -17.30 2.71
N ALA A 27 12.49 -16.58 3.46
CA ALA A 27 13.62 -15.82 2.94
C ALA A 27 14.94 -16.33 3.51
N GLY A 28 15.97 -16.43 2.67
CA GLY A 28 17.36 -16.65 3.10
C GLY A 28 17.98 -15.33 3.55
N THR A 29 18.32 -14.44 2.61
CA THR A 29 18.84 -13.10 2.87
C THR A 29 17.77 -12.06 2.55
N VAL A 30 17.56 -11.10 3.44
CA VAL A 30 16.65 -9.97 3.23
C VAL A 30 17.47 -8.68 3.10
N VAL A 31 17.32 -8.01 1.98
CA VAL A 31 17.98 -6.71 1.66
C VAL A 31 16.94 -5.62 1.62
N ALA A 32 17.26 -4.42 2.12
CA ALA A 32 16.40 -3.27 1.89
C ALA A 32 17.03 -2.23 0.98
N GLY A 33 16.17 -1.62 0.15
CA GLY A 33 16.45 -0.38 -0.56
C GLY A 33 15.67 0.78 0.05
N ALA A 34 16.35 1.85 0.47
CA ALA A 34 15.71 3.04 1.01
C ALA A 34 16.52 4.31 0.71
N ARG A 35 15.84 5.47 0.67
CA ARG A 35 16.49 6.77 0.46
C ARG A 35 17.38 7.21 1.63
N SER A 36 16.97 6.85 2.85
CA SER A 36 17.62 7.27 4.09
C SER A 36 18.51 6.18 4.65
N ALA A 37 19.79 6.48 4.91
CA ALA A 37 20.71 5.58 5.63
C ALA A 37 20.14 5.23 7.00
N ARG A 38 19.54 6.19 7.72
CA ARG A 38 18.90 5.95 9.02
C ARG A 38 17.83 4.87 8.97
N THR A 39 17.01 4.85 7.92
CA THR A 39 15.98 3.80 7.75
C THR A 39 16.61 2.41 7.60
N LEU A 40 17.73 2.31 6.89
CA LEU A 40 18.47 1.07 6.72
C LEU A 40 19.12 0.62 8.02
N GLU A 41 19.77 1.53 8.75
CA GLU A 41 20.36 1.27 10.07
C GLU A 41 19.31 0.77 11.08
N GLN A 42 18.14 1.43 11.12
CA GLN A 42 17.02 0.96 11.95
C GLN A 42 16.55 -0.44 11.55
N GLY A 43 16.43 -0.73 10.26
CA GLY A 43 16.05 -2.05 9.76
C GLY A 43 17.03 -3.14 10.15
N LEU A 44 18.34 -2.86 10.11
CA LEU A 44 19.40 -3.75 10.58
C LEU A 44 19.30 -3.96 12.09
N ALA A 45 19.17 -2.88 12.87
CA ALA A 45 19.07 -2.93 14.33
C ALA A 45 17.83 -3.71 14.82
N LEU A 46 16.71 -3.62 14.10
CA LEU A 46 15.48 -4.35 14.38
C LEU A 46 15.51 -5.81 13.87
N GLY A 47 16.58 -6.22 13.20
CA GLY A 47 16.69 -7.56 12.62
C GLY A 47 15.70 -7.82 11.47
N LEU A 48 15.16 -6.78 10.86
CA LEU A 48 14.23 -6.90 9.72
C LEU A 48 14.97 -7.25 8.43
N ILE A 49 16.20 -6.78 8.28
CA ILE A 49 17.04 -6.96 7.09
C ILE A 49 18.45 -7.40 7.49
N ASP A 50 19.17 -8.02 6.54
CA ASP A 50 20.57 -8.43 6.69
C ASP A 50 21.52 -7.40 6.05
N GLU A 51 21.05 -6.72 4.99
CA GLU A 51 21.82 -5.77 4.21
C GLU A 51 20.92 -4.57 3.83
N GLY A 52 21.54 -3.42 3.61
CA GLY A 52 20.86 -2.21 3.17
C GLY A 52 21.62 -1.47 2.08
N SER A 53 20.91 -0.85 1.14
CA SER A 53 21.51 0.00 0.10
C SER A 53 20.63 1.20 -0.21
N GLN A 54 21.26 2.37 -0.41
CA GLN A 54 20.59 3.55 -0.96
C GLN A 54 20.52 3.50 -2.49
N ASP A 55 21.35 2.70 -3.14
CA ASP A 55 21.27 2.38 -4.56
C ASP A 55 20.27 1.23 -4.75
N LEU A 56 19.14 1.54 -5.40
CA LEU A 56 18.05 0.59 -5.58
C LEU A 56 18.40 -0.53 -6.57
N ALA A 57 19.20 -0.25 -7.60
CA ALA A 57 19.66 -1.27 -8.52
C ALA A 57 20.59 -2.27 -7.82
N LEU A 58 21.44 -1.78 -6.93
CA LEU A 58 22.31 -2.63 -6.12
C LEU A 58 21.48 -3.46 -5.11
N ALA A 59 20.48 -2.86 -4.47
CA ALA A 59 19.62 -3.54 -3.50
C ALA A 59 18.90 -4.76 -4.09
N VAL A 60 18.43 -4.67 -5.35
CA VAL A 60 17.69 -5.77 -6.00
C VAL A 60 18.57 -6.78 -6.73
N ARG A 61 19.89 -6.53 -6.82
CA ARG A 61 20.80 -7.41 -7.55
C ARG A 61 20.82 -8.83 -6.96
N GLY A 62 20.52 -9.80 -7.82
CA GLY A 62 20.46 -11.22 -7.42
C GLY A 62 19.23 -11.59 -6.58
N ALA A 63 18.26 -10.69 -6.39
CA ALA A 63 17.04 -11.01 -5.70
C ALA A 63 16.14 -11.94 -6.54
N ASP A 64 15.54 -12.92 -5.87
CA ASP A 64 14.51 -13.82 -6.45
C ASP A 64 13.11 -13.21 -6.29
N LEU A 65 12.96 -12.29 -5.33
CA LEU A 65 11.74 -11.57 -5.00
C LEU A 65 12.07 -10.11 -4.69
N VAL A 66 11.31 -9.20 -5.27
CA VAL A 66 11.35 -7.78 -4.97
C VAL A 66 9.97 -7.33 -4.54
N PHE A 67 9.85 -6.80 -3.33
CA PHE A 67 8.63 -6.20 -2.80
C PHE A 67 8.79 -4.68 -2.71
N VAL A 68 7.89 -3.95 -3.38
CA VAL A 68 7.91 -2.48 -3.41
C VAL A 68 6.76 -1.94 -2.55
N SER A 69 7.09 -1.20 -1.49
CA SER A 69 6.15 -0.60 -0.55
C SER A 69 6.45 0.89 -0.32
N THR A 70 6.59 1.61 -1.40
CA THR A 70 6.77 3.07 -1.43
C THR A 70 5.45 3.77 -1.74
N PRO A 71 5.32 5.08 -1.48
CA PRO A 71 4.15 5.85 -1.89
C PRO A 71 3.83 5.65 -3.38
N VAL A 72 2.54 5.64 -3.73
CA VAL A 72 2.08 5.39 -5.11
C VAL A 72 2.65 6.41 -6.09
N SER A 73 2.73 7.68 -5.68
CA SER A 73 3.32 8.77 -6.48
C SER A 73 4.81 8.58 -6.79
N ALA A 74 5.54 7.79 -5.98
CA ALA A 74 6.96 7.52 -6.17
C ALA A 74 7.23 6.22 -6.97
N MET A 75 6.21 5.43 -7.25
CA MET A 75 6.34 4.06 -7.76
C MET A 75 7.12 4.02 -9.08
N GLU A 76 6.77 4.86 -10.06
CA GLU A 76 7.47 4.89 -11.36
C GLU A 76 8.96 5.19 -11.22
N THR A 77 9.29 6.23 -10.46
CA THR A 77 10.70 6.61 -10.21
C THR A 77 11.47 5.49 -9.51
N VAL A 78 10.85 4.83 -8.55
CA VAL A 78 11.46 3.72 -7.80
C VAL A 78 11.69 2.52 -8.72
N LEU A 79 10.67 2.12 -9.48
CA LEU A 79 10.76 0.99 -10.42
C LEU A 79 11.78 1.25 -11.52
N THR A 80 11.87 2.48 -12.07
CA THR A 80 12.88 2.86 -13.05
C THR A 80 14.30 2.72 -12.48
N LYS A 81 14.52 3.13 -11.24
CA LYS A 81 15.84 3.05 -10.59
C LYS A 81 16.27 1.61 -10.27
N LEU A 82 15.33 0.75 -9.93
CA LEU A 82 15.67 -0.64 -9.57
C LEU A 82 15.75 -1.56 -10.80
N ALA A 83 15.05 -1.25 -11.90
CA ALA A 83 14.97 -2.11 -13.09
C ALA A 83 16.33 -2.59 -13.62
N PRO A 84 17.40 -1.75 -13.70
CA PRO A 84 18.71 -2.21 -14.16
C PRO A 84 19.37 -3.29 -13.30
N GLY A 85 18.94 -3.46 -12.05
CA GLY A 85 19.46 -4.47 -11.14
C GLY A 85 18.65 -5.76 -11.09
N LEU A 86 17.48 -5.81 -11.73
CA LEU A 86 16.60 -6.97 -11.71
C LEU A 86 17.20 -8.15 -12.48
N SER A 87 17.00 -9.35 -11.96
CA SER A 87 17.23 -10.59 -12.73
C SER A 87 15.98 -10.93 -13.55
N ASP A 88 16.18 -11.60 -14.69
CA ASP A 88 15.08 -12.00 -15.59
C ASP A 88 14.04 -12.91 -14.92
N ARG A 89 14.39 -13.53 -13.79
CA ARG A 89 13.52 -14.46 -13.06
C ARG A 89 12.95 -13.88 -11.76
N ALA A 90 13.31 -12.64 -11.42
CA ALA A 90 12.83 -12.00 -10.20
C ALA A 90 11.30 -11.84 -10.25
N LEU A 91 10.61 -12.32 -9.22
CA LEU A 91 9.23 -11.92 -8.98
C LEU A 91 9.23 -10.52 -8.41
N VAL A 92 8.52 -9.60 -9.05
CA VAL A 92 8.32 -8.24 -8.54
C VAL A 92 6.86 -8.10 -8.11
N THR A 93 6.60 -7.58 -6.92
CA THR A 93 5.25 -7.30 -6.42
C THR A 93 5.26 -6.04 -5.57
N ASP A 94 4.10 -5.45 -5.35
CA ASP A 94 3.97 -4.21 -4.59
C ASP A 94 2.93 -4.30 -3.49
N GLY A 95 2.86 -3.26 -2.66
CA GLY A 95 1.87 -3.07 -1.61
C GLY A 95 1.08 -1.76 -1.77
N GLY A 96 1.02 -1.19 -2.97
CA GLY A 96 0.35 0.08 -3.23
C GLY A 96 -1.17 0.01 -3.09
N SER A 97 -1.78 1.09 -2.63
CA SER A 97 -3.23 1.16 -2.37
C SER A 97 -4.08 1.38 -3.62
N VAL A 98 -3.48 1.74 -4.76
CA VAL A 98 -4.13 1.95 -6.07
C VAL A 98 -3.46 1.03 -7.07
N LYS A 99 -4.24 0.35 -7.94
CA LYS A 99 -3.67 -0.65 -8.83
C LYS A 99 -3.54 -0.19 -10.27
N THR A 100 -4.53 0.46 -10.84
CA THR A 100 -4.48 0.90 -12.25
C THR A 100 -3.27 1.81 -12.50
N ALA A 101 -3.11 2.85 -11.70
CA ALA A 101 -1.98 3.77 -11.82
C ALA A 101 -0.63 3.07 -11.59
N VAL A 102 -0.53 2.19 -10.58
CA VAL A 102 0.70 1.43 -10.29
C VAL A 102 1.08 0.50 -11.46
N ILE A 103 0.10 -0.16 -12.07
CA ILE A 103 0.33 -1.03 -13.23
C ILE A 103 0.86 -0.24 -14.42
N ASP A 104 0.26 0.92 -14.71
CA ASP A 104 0.72 1.78 -15.82
C ASP A 104 2.14 2.32 -15.57
N GLN A 105 2.44 2.73 -14.34
CA GLN A 105 3.77 3.15 -13.92
C GLN A 105 4.78 1.99 -14.06
N ALA A 106 4.41 0.78 -13.60
CA ALA A 106 5.25 -0.40 -13.71
C ALA A 106 5.50 -0.82 -15.17
N ARG A 107 4.48 -0.72 -16.03
CA ARG A 107 4.63 -1.02 -17.48
C ARG A 107 5.67 -0.11 -18.14
N ARG A 108 5.64 1.19 -17.83
CA ARG A 108 6.64 2.15 -18.33
C ARG A 108 8.04 1.90 -17.79
N ALA A 109 8.14 1.58 -16.50
CA ALA A 109 9.42 1.52 -15.79
C ALA A 109 10.17 0.18 -15.96
N LEU A 110 9.45 -0.94 -15.99
CA LEU A 110 10.06 -2.27 -15.92
C LEU A 110 10.41 -2.88 -17.28
N GLY A 111 9.85 -2.36 -18.38
CA GLY A 111 10.13 -2.90 -19.73
C GLY A 111 9.90 -4.42 -19.79
N ALA A 112 10.92 -5.18 -20.20
CA ALA A 112 10.83 -6.65 -20.31
C ALA A 112 10.53 -7.36 -18.97
N HIS A 113 10.86 -6.77 -17.84
CA HIS A 113 10.56 -7.34 -16.52
C HIS A 113 9.09 -7.20 -16.12
N PHE A 114 8.29 -6.42 -16.85
CA PHE A 114 6.88 -6.19 -16.51
C PHE A 114 6.07 -7.50 -16.46
N ALA A 115 6.35 -8.47 -17.30
CA ALA A 115 5.70 -9.77 -17.26
C ALA A 115 5.87 -10.50 -15.90
N ARG A 116 6.92 -10.17 -15.14
CA ARG A 116 7.18 -10.71 -13.80
C ARG A 116 6.61 -9.86 -12.66
N PHE A 117 5.96 -8.76 -12.98
CA PHE A 117 5.28 -7.91 -12.02
C PHE A 117 3.89 -8.46 -11.71
N VAL A 118 3.66 -8.78 -10.44
CA VAL A 118 2.37 -9.22 -9.90
C VAL A 118 1.86 -8.13 -8.96
N PRO A 119 0.97 -7.25 -9.43
CA PRO A 119 0.47 -6.15 -8.62
C PRO A 119 -0.31 -6.69 -7.42
N GLY A 120 -0.05 -6.13 -6.25
CA GLY A 120 -0.68 -6.54 -5.01
C GLY A 120 -1.09 -5.37 -4.12
N HIS A 121 -2.13 -5.56 -3.33
CA HIS A 121 -2.57 -4.63 -2.31
C HIS A 121 -2.94 -5.40 -1.04
N PRO A 122 -2.10 -5.41 -0.01
CA PRO A 122 -2.47 -5.94 1.29
C PRO A 122 -3.45 -5.00 1.99
N ILE A 123 -4.65 -5.49 2.29
CA ILE A 123 -5.69 -4.75 3.02
C ILE A 123 -5.39 -4.89 4.51
N ALA A 124 -4.31 -4.27 4.92
CA ALA A 124 -3.79 -4.32 6.27
C ALA A 124 -3.04 -3.01 6.59
N GLY A 125 -3.14 -2.57 7.83
CA GLY A 125 -2.50 -1.33 8.28
C GLY A 125 -2.65 -1.14 9.78
N LYS A 126 -1.89 -0.17 10.30
CA LYS A 126 -1.98 0.30 11.69
C LYS A 126 -1.89 1.82 11.69
N GLU A 127 -2.32 2.45 12.77
CA GLU A 127 -2.20 3.91 12.95
C GLU A 127 -0.73 4.37 13.04
N LYS A 128 0.14 3.51 13.57
CA LYS A 128 1.58 3.79 13.64
C LYS A 128 2.26 3.49 12.31
N SER A 129 3.13 4.38 11.87
CA SER A 129 3.95 4.25 10.66
C SER A 129 5.42 3.94 11.01
N GLY A 130 6.22 3.62 9.97
CA GLY A 130 7.65 3.36 10.13
C GLY A 130 8.00 1.90 10.38
N GLY A 131 9.31 1.58 10.30
CA GLY A 131 9.82 0.22 10.50
C GLY A 131 9.68 -0.30 11.94
N GLU A 132 9.63 0.60 12.92
CA GLU A 132 9.42 0.26 14.34
C GLU A 132 8.00 -0.28 14.61
N ALA A 133 7.04 0.03 13.75
CA ALA A 133 5.68 -0.49 13.81
C ALA A 133 5.52 -1.84 13.09
N ALA A 134 6.59 -2.38 12.51
CA ALA A 134 6.56 -3.65 11.78
C ALA A 134 6.04 -4.80 12.66
N ASP A 135 5.18 -5.62 12.06
CA ASP A 135 4.55 -6.73 12.74
C ASP A 135 4.51 -7.96 11.81
N ALA A 136 5.14 -9.04 12.23
CA ALA A 136 5.17 -10.29 11.46
C ALA A 136 3.78 -10.93 11.25
N GLU A 137 2.79 -10.54 12.05
CA GLU A 137 1.41 -11.01 11.95
C GLU A 137 0.49 -10.08 11.15
N LEU A 138 1.00 -8.94 10.66
CA LEU A 138 0.19 -7.90 10.01
C LEU A 138 -0.71 -8.45 8.87
N TYR A 139 -0.23 -9.43 8.14
CA TYR A 139 -0.95 -9.97 6.98
C TYR A 139 -1.78 -11.21 7.30
N ARG A 140 -1.59 -11.81 8.46
CA ARG A 140 -2.24 -13.06 8.82
C ARG A 140 -3.75 -12.88 8.94
N ARG A 141 -4.51 -13.67 8.17
CA ARG A 141 -5.98 -13.57 8.08
C ARG A 141 -6.48 -12.22 7.53
N HIS A 142 -5.59 -11.38 7.01
CA HIS A 142 -5.97 -10.18 6.27
C HIS A 142 -6.00 -10.50 4.77
N ARG A 143 -6.83 -9.76 4.05
CA ARG A 143 -6.95 -9.90 2.60
C ARG A 143 -5.74 -9.28 1.92
N VAL A 144 -5.28 -9.96 0.87
CA VAL A 144 -4.34 -9.40 -0.11
C VAL A 144 -4.98 -9.54 -1.48
N ILE A 145 -5.18 -8.43 -2.16
CA ILE A 145 -5.78 -8.42 -3.48
C ILE A 145 -4.65 -8.38 -4.50
N LEU A 146 -4.62 -9.38 -5.38
CA LEU A 146 -3.74 -9.41 -6.54
C LEU A 146 -4.53 -9.00 -7.78
N THR A 147 -3.91 -8.18 -8.63
CA THR A 147 -4.54 -7.69 -9.86
C THR A 147 -3.65 -8.00 -11.09
N PRO A 148 -3.37 -9.30 -11.38
CA PRO A 148 -2.59 -9.65 -12.55
C PRO A 148 -3.31 -9.20 -13.82
N THR A 149 -2.54 -8.73 -14.80
CA THR A 149 -3.03 -8.33 -16.11
C THR A 149 -2.83 -9.45 -17.14
N ALA A 150 -3.32 -9.24 -18.36
CA ALA A 150 -3.08 -10.17 -19.47
C ALA A 150 -1.59 -10.32 -19.81
N ASP A 151 -0.76 -9.31 -19.51
CA ASP A 151 0.67 -9.33 -19.72
C ASP A 151 1.45 -10.01 -18.59
N THR A 152 0.80 -10.31 -17.47
CA THR A 152 1.44 -10.96 -16.33
C THR A 152 1.68 -12.43 -16.64
N ASP A 153 2.93 -12.89 -16.50
CA ASP A 153 3.31 -14.29 -16.66
C ASP A 153 2.51 -15.17 -15.67
N PRO A 154 1.82 -16.23 -16.15
CA PRO A 154 1.01 -17.09 -15.29
C PRO A 154 1.80 -17.76 -14.15
N GLU A 155 3.08 -18.07 -14.36
CA GLU A 155 3.96 -18.60 -13.33
C GLU A 155 4.26 -17.54 -12.26
N ALA A 156 4.53 -16.30 -12.67
CA ALA A 156 4.74 -15.21 -11.75
C ALA A 156 3.47 -14.97 -10.90
N ALA A 157 2.29 -14.94 -11.52
CA ALA A 157 1.01 -14.81 -10.81
C ALA A 157 0.80 -15.93 -9.79
N ARG A 158 1.08 -17.19 -10.17
CA ARG A 158 0.98 -18.34 -9.28
C ARG A 158 1.96 -18.23 -8.10
N ARG A 159 3.21 -17.82 -8.36
CA ARG A 159 4.23 -17.59 -7.31
C ARG A 159 3.85 -16.46 -6.36
N GLY A 160 3.31 -15.36 -6.88
CA GLY A 160 2.82 -14.24 -6.06
C GLY A 160 1.68 -14.69 -5.14
N ARG A 161 0.71 -15.44 -5.65
CA ARG A 161 -0.37 -16.02 -4.84
C ARG A 161 0.18 -16.95 -3.75
N ALA A 162 1.06 -17.87 -4.11
CA ALA A 162 1.65 -18.82 -3.18
C ALA A 162 2.45 -18.11 -2.07
N LEU A 163 3.18 -17.04 -2.39
CA LEU A 163 3.92 -16.21 -1.45
C LEU A 163 3.00 -15.62 -0.37
N TRP A 164 1.94 -14.91 -0.79
CA TRP A 164 1.02 -14.27 0.16
C TRP A 164 0.24 -15.29 0.99
N THR A 165 -0.15 -16.43 0.38
CA THR A 165 -0.77 -17.54 1.12
C THR A 165 0.18 -18.12 2.17
N ALA A 166 1.46 -18.29 1.84
CA ALA A 166 2.46 -18.80 2.78
C ALA A 166 2.75 -17.84 3.95
N ILE A 167 2.57 -16.53 3.75
CA ILE A 167 2.61 -15.51 4.82
C ILE A 167 1.36 -15.60 5.73
N GLY A 168 0.31 -16.30 5.30
CA GLY A 168 -0.93 -16.47 6.07
C GLY A 168 -2.05 -15.51 5.67
N ALA A 169 -1.93 -14.83 4.54
CA ALA A 169 -2.96 -13.93 4.01
C ALA A 169 -4.08 -14.69 3.28
N GLU A 170 -5.27 -14.09 3.27
CA GLU A 170 -6.38 -14.49 2.41
C GLU A 170 -6.22 -13.82 1.04
N VAL A 171 -5.81 -14.60 0.01
CA VAL A 171 -5.47 -14.04 -1.30
C VAL A 171 -6.66 -14.05 -2.24
N LEU A 172 -7.09 -12.86 -2.63
CA LEU A 172 -8.13 -12.62 -3.64
C LEU A 172 -7.49 -12.16 -4.96
N SER A 173 -8.23 -12.27 -6.06
CA SER A 173 -7.85 -11.66 -7.35
C SER A 173 -9.05 -10.98 -7.99
N MET A 174 -8.79 -9.84 -8.61
CA MET A 174 -9.78 -9.10 -9.39
C MET A 174 -9.09 -8.23 -10.46
N ALA A 175 -9.87 -7.67 -11.39
CA ALA A 175 -9.36 -6.71 -12.36
C ALA A 175 -8.89 -5.42 -11.67
N PRO A 176 -7.85 -4.74 -12.18
CA PRO A 176 -7.32 -3.52 -11.56
C PRO A 176 -8.36 -2.41 -11.41
N GLU A 177 -9.18 -2.19 -12.44
CA GLU A 177 -10.21 -1.17 -12.47
C GLU A 177 -11.30 -1.46 -11.42
N HIS A 178 -11.69 -2.73 -11.30
CA HIS A 178 -12.66 -3.15 -10.29
C HIS A 178 -12.09 -3.00 -8.87
N HIS A 179 -10.80 -3.31 -8.67
CA HIS A 179 -10.11 -3.04 -7.41
C HIS A 179 -10.21 -1.57 -7.04
N ASP A 180 -9.84 -0.68 -7.95
CA ASP A 180 -9.79 0.76 -7.69
C ASP A 180 -11.18 1.34 -7.43
N GLN A 181 -12.22 0.82 -8.10
CA GLN A 181 -13.62 1.19 -7.83
C GLN A 181 -14.06 0.73 -6.44
N VAL A 182 -13.88 -0.54 -6.09
CA VAL A 182 -14.27 -1.09 -4.78
C VAL A 182 -13.56 -0.36 -3.64
N LEU A 183 -12.25 -0.09 -3.79
CA LEU A 183 -11.48 0.62 -2.77
C LEU A 183 -11.82 2.11 -2.71
N ALA A 184 -12.24 2.73 -3.81
CA ALA A 184 -12.77 4.09 -3.78
C ALA A 184 -14.00 4.19 -2.88
N GLU A 185 -14.92 3.25 -2.97
CA GLU A 185 -16.16 3.24 -2.19
C GLU A 185 -15.94 2.81 -0.73
N THR A 186 -15.12 1.77 -0.50
CA THR A 186 -15.01 1.12 0.81
C THR A 186 -13.88 1.65 1.70
N SER A 187 -12.93 2.37 1.12
CA SER A 187 -11.75 2.89 1.82
C SER A 187 -11.50 4.38 1.55
N HIS A 188 -11.38 4.78 0.27
CA HIS A 188 -10.96 6.13 -0.06
C HIS A 188 -12.03 7.16 0.29
N LEU A 189 -13.28 6.92 -0.09
CA LEU A 189 -14.40 7.80 0.28
C LEU A 189 -14.56 7.95 1.81
N PRO A 190 -14.58 6.89 2.62
CA PRO A 190 -14.61 7.02 4.08
C PRO A 190 -13.52 7.92 4.65
N HIS A 191 -12.27 7.80 4.18
CA HIS A 191 -11.18 8.67 4.63
C HIS A 191 -11.37 10.11 4.16
N LEU A 192 -11.78 10.34 2.91
CA LEU A 192 -12.11 11.68 2.40
C LEU A 192 -13.18 12.36 3.25
N LEU A 193 -14.23 11.63 3.62
CA LEU A 193 -15.32 12.15 4.44
C LEU A 193 -14.85 12.46 5.87
N ALA A 194 -14.03 11.59 6.45
CA ALA A 194 -13.47 11.84 7.79
C ALA A 194 -12.56 13.08 7.81
N PHE A 195 -11.67 13.23 6.82
CA PHE A 195 -10.85 14.44 6.67
C PHE A 195 -11.73 15.69 6.46
N SER A 196 -12.73 15.60 5.56
CA SER A 196 -13.64 16.71 5.27
C SER A 196 -14.44 17.14 6.48
N LEU A 197 -14.96 16.20 7.28
CA LEU A 197 -15.70 16.49 8.50
C LEU A 197 -14.83 17.25 9.51
N VAL A 198 -13.62 16.74 9.78
CA VAL A 198 -12.70 17.39 10.73
C VAL A 198 -12.30 18.78 10.25
N ASP A 199 -11.94 18.94 8.96
CA ASP A 199 -11.55 20.23 8.38
C ASP A 199 -12.71 21.24 8.42
N THR A 200 -13.94 20.81 8.08
CA THR A 200 -15.12 21.66 8.11
C THR A 200 -15.40 22.19 9.51
N LEU A 201 -15.34 21.35 10.52
CA LEU A 201 -15.58 21.75 11.90
C LEU A 201 -14.43 22.61 12.46
N ALA A 202 -13.19 22.29 12.09
CA ALA A 202 -12.02 23.06 12.53
C ALA A 202 -12.02 24.50 11.98
N ARG A 203 -12.67 24.77 10.85
CA ARG A 203 -12.80 26.11 10.24
C ARG A 203 -13.93 26.95 10.83
N GLN A 204 -14.76 26.39 11.70
CA GLN A 204 -15.80 27.15 12.40
C GLN A 204 -15.21 27.98 13.53
N GLY A 205 -15.80 29.16 13.81
CA GLY A 205 -15.27 30.13 14.80
C GLY A 205 -15.14 29.55 16.22
N ASP A 206 -16.04 28.63 16.61
CA ASP A 206 -16.09 28.01 17.94
C ASP A 206 -15.55 26.55 17.92
N SER A 207 -14.56 26.26 17.07
CA SER A 207 -14.02 24.90 16.89
C SER A 207 -13.58 24.22 18.19
N THR A 208 -13.02 24.99 19.14
CA THR A 208 -12.59 24.46 20.45
C THR A 208 -13.77 23.92 21.26
N GLU A 209 -14.90 24.62 21.23
CA GLU A 209 -16.13 24.15 21.91
C GLU A 209 -16.70 22.92 21.21
N ILE A 210 -16.79 22.93 19.88
CA ILE A 210 -17.26 21.79 19.09
C ILE A 210 -16.48 20.51 19.44
N PHE A 211 -15.16 20.57 19.42
CA PHE A 211 -14.34 19.39 19.75
C PHE A 211 -14.38 18.99 21.22
N ARG A 212 -14.67 19.93 22.13
CA ARG A 212 -14.86 19.64 23.55
C ARG A 212 -16.03 18.69 23.80
N TYR A 213 -17.08 18.78 22.99
CA TYR A 213 -18.27 17.93 23.11
C TYR A 213 -18.23 16.70 22.19
N ALA A 214 -17.10 16.46 21.51
CA ALA A 214 -16.93 15.28 20.68
C ALA A 214 -17.06 13.99 21.49
N ALA A 215 -18.13 13.25 21.23
CA ALA A 215 -18.44 11.97 21.89
C ALA A 215 -17.92 10.76 21.07
N GLY A 216 -18.23 9.54 21.54
CA GLY A 216 -17.73 8.29 20.94
C GLY A 216 -17.97 8.18 19.45
N GLY A 217 -19.19 8.41 18.97
CA GLY A 217 -19.51 8.30 17.54
C GLY A 217 -18.68 9.24 16.65
N PHE A 218 -18.41 10.48 17.11
CA PHE A 218 -17.52 11.39 16.39
C PHE A 218 -16.07 10.85 16.35
N ARG A 219 -15.56 10.40 17.50
CA ARG A 219 -14.20 9.87 17.59
C ARG A 219 -14.00 8.63 16.73
N ASP A 220 -14.95 7.72 16.73
CA ASP A 220 -14.91 6.49 15.94
C ASP A 220 -14.89 6.80 14.45
N PHE A 221 -15.77 7.69 13.98
CA PHE A 221 -15.83 8.07 12.57
C PHE A 221 -14.59 8.86 12.13
N THR A 222 -14.10 9.79 12.95
CA THR A 222 -12.96 10.65 12.60
C THR A 222 -11.60 10.06 12.93
N ARG A 223 -11.54 8.89 13.59
CA ARG A 223 -10.27 8.21 13.92
C ARG A 223 -9.36 8.05 12.71
N ILE A 224 -9.92 7.69 11.56
CA ILE A 224 -9.17 7.50 10.31
C ILE A 224 -8.64 8.81 9.71
N ALA A 225 -9.14 9.98 10.11
CA ALA A 225 -8.58 11.29 9.73
C ALA A 225 -7.21 11.57 10.40
N GLY A 226 -6.79 10.78 11.39
CA GLY A 226 -5.45 10.79 11.95
C GLY A 226 -4.39 10.13 11.07
N SER A 227 -4.76 9.57 9.92
CA SER A 227 -3.84 8.97 8.95
C SER A 227 -2.99 10.05 8.25
N ASP A 228 -1.83 9.63 7.69
CA ASP A 228 -0.91 10.52 6.99
C ASP A 228 -1.59 11.25 5.80
N PRO A 229 -1.73 12.57 5.84
CA PRO A 229 -2.43 13.32 4.79
C PRO A 229 -1.67 13.31 3.45
N VAL A 230 -0.35 13.17 3.43
CA VAL A 230 0.45 13.11 2.20
C VAL A 230 0.16 11.79 1.48
N MET A 231 0.14 10.69 2.21
CA MET A 231 -0.21 9.38 1.65
C MET A 231 -1.63 9.40 1.05
N TRP A 232 -2.60 9.98 1.75
CA TRP A 232 -4.00 10.05 1.29
C TRP A 232 -4.18 10.99 0.10
N HIS A 233 -3.46 12.12 0.08
CA HIS A 233 -3.42 13.00 -1.09
C HIS A 233 -2.97 12.23 -2.35
N ASP A 234 -1.92 11.43 -2.25
CA ASP A 234 -1.43 10.61 -3.36
C ASP A 234 -2.48 9.58 -3.80
N ILE A 235 -3.11 8.87 -2.85
CA ILE A 235 -4.16 7.89 -3.13
C ILE A 235 -5.34 8.55 -3.86
N PHE A 236 -5.82 9.70 -3.39
CA PHE A 236 -6.93 10.42 -4.03
C PHE A 236 -6.58 10.89 -5.45
N ARG A 237 -5.35 11.32 -5.67
CA ARG A 237 -4.89 11.75 -7.00
C ARG A 237 -4.78 10.58 -7.97
N GLU A 238 -4.17 9.50 -7.55
CA GLU A 238 -3.89 8.34 -8.39
C GLU A 238 -5.16 7.49 -8.66
N ASN A 239 -6.16 7.55 -7.78
CA ASN A 239 -7.49 6.95 -8.00
C ASN A 239 -8.59 8.00 -8.21
N ARG A 240 -8.25 9.13 -8.83
CA ARG A 240 -9.11 10.30 -8.93
C ARG A 240 -10.49 10.01 -9.52
N GLY A 241 -10.56 9.26 -10.62
CA GLY A 241 -11.82 8.97 -11.32
C GLY A 241 -12.81 8.26 -10.39
N ALA A 242 -12.43 7.09 -9.90
CA ALA A 242 -13.29 6.29 -9.02
C ALA A 242 -13.65 7.01 -7.70
N VAL A 243 -12.73 7.81 -7.14
CA VAL A 243 -13.01 8.60 -5.93
C VAL A 243 -14.05 9.70 -6.20
N LEU A 244 -13.97 10.39 -7.34
CA LEU A 244 -14.96 11.40 -7.72
C LEU A 244 -16.34 10.80 -8.00
N ASP A 245 -16.39 9.64 -8.64
CA ASP A 245 -17.63 8.90 -8.89
C ASP A 245 -18.28 8.47 -7.56
N ALA A 246 -17.51 7.87 -6.65
CA ALA A 246 -17.99 7.50 -5.33
C ALA A 246 -18.47 8.71 -4.50
N LEU A 247 -17.75 9.83 -4.58
CA LEU A 247 -18.15 11.09 -3.93
C LEU A 247 -19.46 11.65 -4.52
N GLY A 248 -19.65 11.57 -5.84
CA GLY A 248 -20.89 11.95 -6.51
C GLY A 248 -22.10 11.19 -5.97
N LEU A 249 -22.00 9.84 -5.95
CA LEU A 249 -23.05 8.96 -5.41
C LEU A 249 -23.34 9.27 -3.92
N PHE A 250 -22.31 9.55 -3.14
CA PHE A 250 -22.47 9.93 -1.74
C PHE A 250 -23.22 11.26 -1.58
N ARG A 251 -22.87 12.28 -2.37
CA ARG A 251 -23.55 13.57 -2.35
C ARG A 251 -25.04 13.44 -2.67
N ASP A 252 -25.39 12.67 -3.71
CA ASP A 252 -26.79 12.38 -4.04
C ASP A 252 -27.53 11.70 -2.86
N GLY A 253 -26.80 10.87 -2.11
CA GLY A 253 -27.30 10.27 -0.86
C GLY A 253 -27.61 11.34 0.20
N ILE A 254 -26.65 12.24 0.46
CA ILE A 254 -26.81 13.34 1.43
C ILE A 254 -27.99 14.25 1.04
N ASP A 255 -28.14 14.58 -0.24
CA ASP A 255 -29.23 15.43 -0.72
C ASP A 255 -30.61 14.77 -0.48
N ARG A 256 -30.71 13.43 -0.55
CA ARG A 256 -31.95 12.73 -0.17
C ARG A 256 -32.23 12.83 1.33
N PHE A 257 -31.23 12.68 2.17
CA PHE A 257 -31.41 12.84 3.63
C PHE A 257 -31.74 14.27 3.99
N GLN A 258 -31.11 15.27 3.33
CA GLN A 258 -31.43 16.68 3.57
C GLN A 258 -32.91 16.94 3.29
N ARG A 259 -33.43 16.54 2.13
CA ARG A 259 -34.86 16.71 1.79
C ARG A 259 -35.79 16.05 2.84
N ALA A 260 -35.42 14.84 3.30
CA ALA A 260 -36.23 14.14 4.31
C ALA A 260 -36.19 14.78 5.71
N ILE A 261 -35.25 15.67 5.97
CA ILE A 261 -35.16 16.44 7.22
C ILE A 261 -35.95 17.75 7.09
N GLU A 262 -36.01 18.31 5.88
CA GLU A 262 -36.73 19.54 5.58
C GLU A 262 -38.25 19.35 5.54
N ASP A 263 -38.76 18.15 5.22
CA ASP A 263 -40.16 17.75 5.24
C ASP A 263 -40.66 17.45 6.67
#